data_f0e8c2711e94325f9e2471b5bfcb86f9
#
_entry.id   f0e8c2711e94325f9e2471b5bfcb86f9
#
_cell.length_a   1.000
_cell.length_b   1.000
_cell.length_c   1.000
_cell.angle_alpha   90.00
_cell.angle_beta   90.00
_cell.angle_gamma   90.00
#
_symmetry.space_group_name_H-M   'P 1'
#
loop_
_entity.id
_entity.type
_entity.pdbx_description
1 polymer ?
#
loop_
_entity_poly.entity_id
_entity_poly.type
_entity_poly.pdbx_seq_one_letter_code
_entity_poly.pdbx_strand_id
1 'polypeptide(L)'
;MEHKALYLYLILFFLLCCSVTTTGQEKKQERFTLMGLGDSITEGADFFPCYLYPLWEKLFTAGYQFDFIGPRESKCRIGTLNHCGFSGKNVEFLESKIDSLYRLYPADIVLLHAGHNHFAEEKPIPGMIASYKSIINKIQAINPNVRILIAQVIPSGKLPKYSYIPELNEKIAEMV
;
A
#
# COMPACT_ATOMS: atom_id res chain seq x y z
N MET A 1 -68.51 -6.70 23.89
CA MET A 1 -67.39 -7.69 23.69
C MET A 1 -66.62 -7.45 22.40
N GLU A 2 -67.19 -6.82 21.40
CA GLU A 2 -66.53 -6.61 20.07
C GLU A 2 -65.34 -5.65 20.07
N HIS A 3 -65.35 -4.61 20.89
CA HIS A 3 -64.26 -3.62 20.92
C HIS A 3 -62.96 -4.17 21.49
N LYS A 4 -63.00 -5.17 22.39
CA LYS A 4 -61.77 -5.81 22.93
C LYS A 4 -61.05 -6.72 21.91
N ALA A 5 -61.81 -7.36 21.05
CA ALA A 5 -61.25 -8.20 19.97
C ALA A 5 -60.57 -7.33 18.90
N LEU A 6 -61.14 -6.19 18.54
CA LEU A 6 -60.55 -5.29 17.55
C LEU A 6 -59.22 -4.68 18.04
N TYR A 7 -59.09 -4.32 19.32
CA TYR A 7 -57.84 -3.84 19.90
C TYR A 7 -56.78 -4.92 19.94
N LEU A 8 -57.12 -6.18 20.18
CA LEU A 8 -56.19 -7.30 20.19
C LEU A 8 -55.63 -7.54 18.78
N TYR A 9 -56.46 -7.49 17.75
CA TYR A 9 -56.01 -7.62 16.34
C TYR A 9 -55.10 -6.46 15.88
N LEU A 10 -55.42 -5.23 16.30
CA LEU A 10 -54.55 -4.07 16.00
C LEU A 10 -53.20 -4.16 16.68
N ILE A 11 -53.11 -4.64 17.91
CA ILE A 11 -51.85 -4.84 18.63
C ILE A 11 -51.03 -5.97 17.99
N LEU A 12 -51.69 -7.10 17.61
CA LEU A 12 -51.00 -8.22 16.90
C LEU A 12 -50.50 -7.78 15.51
N PHE A 13 -51.27 -6.96 14.78
CA PHE A 13 -50.85 -6.42 13.48
C PHE A 13 -49.65 -5.45 13.60
N PHE A 14 -49.64 -4.63 14.64
CA PHE A 14 -48.50 -3.73 14.91
C PHE A 14 -47.25 -4.50 15.35
N LEU A 15 -47.38 -5.58 16.10
CA LEU A 15 -46.25 -6.44 16.47
C LEU A 15 -45.71 -7.27 15.29
N LEU A 16 -46.53 -7.65 14.32
CA LEU A 16 -46.08 -8.31 13.10
C LEU A 16 -45.39 -7.35 12.11
N CYS A 17 -45.77 -6.08 12.08
CA CYS A 17 -45.13 -5.09 11.21
C CYS A 17 -43.76 -4.56 11.73
N CYS A 18 -43.42 -4.81 13.02
CA CYS A 18 -42.14 -4.41 13.59
C CYS A 18 -41.00 -5.42 13.39
N SER A 19 -41.25 -6.55 12.71
CA SER A 19 -40.20 -7.45 12.28
C SER A 19 -39.59 -6.98 10.95
N VAL A 20 -39.25 -5.69 10.83
CA VAL A 20 -38.30 -5.25 9.81
C VAL A 20 -36.94 -5.79 10.24
N THR A 21 -36.64 -7.01 9.83
CA THR A 21 -35.28 -7.48 9.80
C THR A 21 -34.51 -6.53 8.89
N THR A 22 -33.86 -5.54 9.48
CA THR A 22 -32.77 -4.84 8.84
C THR A 22 -31.71 -5.90 8.60
N THR A 23 -31.78 -6.59 7.46
CA THR A 23 -30.64 -7.25 6.88
C THR A 23 -29.67 -6.15 6.55
N GLY A 24 -28.88 -5.75 7.55
CA GLY A 24 -27.66 -5.01 7.30
C GLY A 24 -26.88 -5.90 6.35
N GLN A 25 -26.90 -5.57 5.05
CA GLN A 25 -25.92 -6.09 4.14
C GLN A 25 -24.58 -5.65 4.75
N GLU A 26 -23.92 -6.55 5.47
CA GLU A 26 -22.50 -6.42 5.77
C GLU A 26 -21.86 -6.23 4.40
N LYS A 27 -21.45 -5.01 4.11
CA LYS A 27 -20.73 -4.67 2.89
C LYS A 27 -19.47 -5.50 2.98
N LYS A 28 -19.46 -6.67 2.30
CA LYS A 28 -18.30 -7.58 2.26
C LYS A 28 -17.12 -6.70 1.88
N GLN A 29 -16.26 -6.41 2.84
CA GLN A 29 -15.11 -5.56 2.60
C GLN A 29 -14.24 -6.27 1.58
N GLU A 30 -14.10 -5.69 0.39
CA GLU A 30 -13.29 -6.26 -0.68
C GLU A 30 -11.86 -6.41 -0.19
N ARG A 31 -11.31 -7.61 -0.38
CA ARG A 31 -9.90 -7.90 -0.09
C ARG A 31 -9.05 -7.27 -1.19
N PHE A 32 -8.01 -6.55 -0.82
CA PHE A 32 -7.10 -5.89 -1.75
C PHE A 32 -5.65 -6.31 -1.51
N THR A 33 -4.82 -6.14 -2.52
CA THR A 33 -3.40 -6.50 -2.50
C THR A 33 -2.50 -5.27 -2.44
N LEU A 34 -1.43 -5.36 -1.67
CA LEU A 34 -0.43 -4.32 -1.44
C LEU A 34 0.95 -4.81 -1.88
N MET A 35 1.64 -4.04 -2.71
CA MET A 35 3.04 -4.27 -3.04
C MET A 35 3.90 -3.17 -2.44
N GLY A 36 4.77 -3.49 -1.49
CA GLY A 36 5.85 -2.60 -1.08
C GLY A 36 7.01 -2.70 -2.07
N LEU A 37 7.26 -1.65 -2.84
CA LEU A 37 8.33 -1.55 -3.84
C LEU A 37 9.39 -0.57 -3.37
N GLY A 38 10.65 -1.01 -3.27
CA GLY A 38 11.71 -0.10 -2.81
C GLY A 38 13.06 -0.77 -2.56
N ASP A 39 13.86 -0.07 -1.78
CA ASP A 39 15.23 -0.47 -1.40
C ASP A 39 15.27 -1.17 -0.01
N SER A 40 16.38 -1.02 0.73
CA SER A 40 16.55 -1.57 2.08
C SER A 40 15.55 -1.05 3.11
N ILE A 41 15.00 0.15 2.93
CA ILE A 41 13.98 0.70 3.82
C ILE A 41 12.66 -0.08 3.68
N THR A 42 12.36 -0.56 2.49
CA THR A 42 11.20 -1.42 2.21
C THR A 42 11.45 -2.88 2.59
N GLU A 43 12.66 -3.40 2.36
CA GLU A 43 13.04 -4.76 2.75
C GLU A 43 13.10 -4.93 4.27
N GLY A 44 13.66 -3.95 4.98
CA GLY A 44 13.99 -4.07 6.40
C GLY A 44 15.23 -4.93 6.65
N ALA A 45 15.54 -5.13 7.93
CA ALA A 45 16.60 -6.01 8.38
C ALA A 45 16.32 -6.45 9.83
N ASP A 46 17.10 -7.43 10.34
CA ASP A 46 16.94 -7.94 11.71
C ASP A 46 17.06 -6.86 12.80
N PHE A 47 17.81 -5.79 12.51
CA PHE A 47 18.07 -4.68 13.44
C PHE A 47 17.18 -3.45 13.22
N PHE A 48 16.37 -3.42 12.17
CA PHE A 48 15.31 -2.44 11.98
C PHE A 48 14.13 -3.02 11.21
N PRO A 49 12.89 -2.88 11.70
CA PRO A 49 11.71 -3.32 10.97
C PRO A 49 11.43 -2.39 9.79
N CYS A 50 10.97 -2.96 8.67
CA CYS A 50 10.48 -2.15 7.55
C CYS A 50 9.15 -1.46 7.94
N TYR A 51 8.82 -0.36 7.26
CA TYR A 51 7.58 0.39 7.49
C TYR A 51 6.31 -0.42 7.16
N LEU A 52 6.43 -1.48 6.36
CA LEU A 52 5.30 -2.33 6.00
C LEU A 52 4.72 -3.07 7.20
N TYR A 53 5.56 -3.40 8.19
CA TYR A 53 5.10 -4.07 9.40
C TYR A 53 4.13 -3.22 10.26
N PRO A 54 4.49 -2.01 10.69
CA PRO A 54 3.53 -1.15 11.40
C PRO A 54 2.34 -0.74 10.53
N LEU A 55 2.48 -0.65 9.21
CA LEU A 55 1.35 -0.46 8.31
C LEU A 55 0.40 -1.65 8.36
N TRP A 56 0.93 -2.87 8.32
CA TRP A 56 0.13 -4.09 8.46
C TRP A 56 -0.67 -4.07 9.77
N GLU A 57 -0.02 -3.76 10.90
CA GLU A 57 -0.71 -3.69 12.20
C GLU A 57 -1.86 -2.68 12.21
N LYS A 58 -1.64 -1.51 11.62
CA LYS A 58 -2.67 -0.45 11.53
C LYS A 58 -3.85 -0.87 10.65
N LEU A 59 -3.60 -1.43 9.49
CA LEU A 59 -4.64 -1.91 8.58
C LEU A 59 -5.43 -3.05 9.19
N PHE A 60 -4.74 -4.01 9.83
CA PHE A 60 -5.37 -5.13 10.52
C PHE A 60 -6.26 -4.66 11.67
N THR A 61 -5.76 -3.76 12.51
CA THR A 61 -6.51 -3.19 13.65
C THR A 61 -7.73 -2.37 13.16
N ALA A 62 -7.63 -1.73 12.00
CA ALA A 62 -8.73 -1.01 11.38
C ALA A 62 -9.74 -1.93 10.68
N GLY A 63 -9.53 -3.26 10.70
CA GLY A 63 -10.45 -4.26 10.16
C GLY A 63 -10.37 -4.47 8.66
N TYR A 64 -9.36 -3.92 7.97
CA TYR A 64 -9.19 -4.13 6.53
C TYR A 64 -8.83 -5.58 6.19
N GLN A 65 -9.32 -6.06 5.06
CA GLN A 65 -8.95 -7.34 4.47
C GLN A 65 -7.94 -7.10 3.35
N PHE A 66 -6.71 -7.59 3.51
CA PHE A 66 -5.62 -7.31 2.56
C PHE A 66 -4.53 -8.37 2.60
N ASP A 67 -3.72 -8.42 1.54
CA ASP A 67 -2.49 -9.21 1.46
C ASP A 67 -1.32 -8.35 1.00
N PHE A 68 -0.16 -8.49 1.64
CA PHE A 68 1.09 -8.03 1.07
C PHE A 68 1.63 -9.07 0.10
N ILE A 69 2.01 -8.64 -1.10
CA ILE A 69 2.50 -9.50 -2.17
C ILE A 69 3.87 -9.06 -2.69
N GLY A 70 4.63 -10.02 -3.20
CA GLY A 70 5.95 -9.81 -3.78
C GLY A 70 6.81 -11.07 -3.70
N PRO A 71 7.97 -11.10 -4.39
CA PRO A 71 8.85 -12.27 -4.48
C PRO A 71 9.75 -12.47 -3.27
N ARG A 72 9.83 -11.48 -2.37
CA ARG A 72 10.71 -11.51 -1.20
C ARG A 72 9.89 -11.55 0.07
N GLU A 73 10.51 -12.04 1.14
CA GLU A 73 9.88 -12.22 2.43
C GLU A 73 10.73 -11.59 3.53
N SER A 74 10.08 -10.90 4.48
CA SER A 74 10.68 -10.52 5.73
C SER A 74 9.94 -11.18 6.89
N LYS A 75 10.68 -11.82 7.78
CA LYS A 75 10.13 -12.37 9.02
C LYS A 75 9.89 -11.23 10.01
N CYS A 76 8.74 -11.23 10.64
CA CYS A 76 8.39 -10.27 11.66
C CYS A 76 7.47 -10.92 12.70
N ARG A 77 7.12 -10.18 13.75
CA ARG A 77 6.29 -10.70 14.85
C ARG A 77 4.95 -11.28 14.42
N ILE A 78 4.40 -10.82 13.32
CA ILE A 78 3.12 -11.29 12.74
C ILE A 78 3.27 -12.51 11.82
N GLY A 79 4.49 -13.01 11.62
CA GLY A 79 4.80 -14.06 10.67
C GLY A 79 5.64 -13.56 9.49
N THR A 80 5.31 -14.00 8.27
CA THR A 80 5.99 -13.59 7.03
C THR A 80 5.24 -12.45 6.36
N LEU A 81 5.96 -11.43 5.89
CA LEU A 81 5.45 -10.33 5.12
C LEU A 81 6.15 -10.27 3.76
N ASN A 82 5.35 -10.40 2.68
CA ASN A 82 5.87 -10.39 1.32
C ASN A 82 6.08 -8.94 0.81
N HIS A 83 7.09 -8.72 -0.03
CA HIS A 83 7.42 -7.41 -0.57
C HIS A 83 8.29 -7.46 -1.82
N CYS A 84 8.45 -6.30 -2.48
CA CYS A 84 9.42 -6.02 -3.55
C CYS A 84 10.51 -5.04 -3.07
N GLY A 85 11.01 -5.22 -1.84
CA GLY A 85 12.14 -4.48 -1.30
C GLY A 85 13.46 -5.13 -1.69
N PHE A 86 14.45 -4.36 -2.16
CA PHE A 86 15.74 -4.85 -2.62
C PHE A 86 16.87 -4.02 -2.00
N SER A 87 17.46 -4.52 -0.94
CA SER A 87 18.54 -3.85 -0.20
C SER A 87 19.72 -3.50 -1.11
N GLY A 88 20.22 -2.26 -0.97
CA GLY A 88 21.34 -1.75 -1.76
C GLY A 88 21.02 -1.42 -3.23
N LYS A 89 19.80 -1.54 -3.66
CA LYS A 89 19.38 -1.25 -5.05
C LYS A 89 18.82 0.16 -5.18
N ASN A 90 19.10 0.79 -6.31
CA ASN A 90 18.62 2.12 -6.68
C ASN A 90 17.31 2.07 -7.48
N VAL A 91 16.77 3.24 -7.82
CA VAL A 91 15.50 3.36 -8.55
C VAL A 91 15.58 2.75 -9.95
N GLU A 92 16.70 2.90 -10.63
CA GLU A 92 16.94 2.36 -11.98
C GLU A 92 16.93 0.83 -12.00
N PHE A 93 17.43 0.19 -10.93
CA PHE A 93 17.28 -1.25 -10.77
C PHE A 93 15.83 -1.65 -10.65
N LEU A 94 15.03 -0.95 -9.83
CA LEU A 94 13.59 -1.22 -9.68
C LEU A 94 12.88 -1.04 -11.03
N GLU A 95 13.20 0.03 -11.75
CA GLU A 95 12.67 0.32 -13.08
C GLU A 95 12.93 -0.82 -14.07
N SER A 96 14.14 -1.39 -14.04
CA SER A 96 14.52 -2.51 -14.91
C SER A 96 13.78 -3.81 -14.62
N LYS A 97 13.22 -3.97 -13.41
CA LYS A 97 12.58 -5.21 -12.96
C LYS A 97 11.06 -5.12 -12.89
N ILE A 98 10.48 -3.92 -12.79
CA ILE A 98 9.09 -3.75 -12.42
C ILE A 98 8.10 -4.38 -13.40
N ASP A 99 8.36 -4.38 -14.70
CA ASP A 99 7.45 -4.98 -15.68
C ASP A 99 7.25 -6.48 -15.41
N SER A 100 8.33 -7.22 -15.23
CA SER A 100 8.25 -8.65 -14.91
C SER A 100 7.70 -8.93 -13.51
N LEU A 101 8.10 -8.13 -12.52
CA LEU A 101 7.64 -8.28 -11.15
C LEU A 101 6.14 -8.01 -11.04
N TYR A 102 5.65 -6.94 -11.66
CA TYR A 102 4.24 -6.58 -11.55
C TYR A 102 3.32 -7.53 -12.32
N ARG A 103 3.81 -8.14 -13.42
CA ARG A 103 3.06 -9.22 -14.11
C ARG A 103 2.92 -10.47 -13.25
N LEU A 104 3.92 -10.80 -12.45
CA LEU A 104 3.90 -11.98 -11.55
C LEU A 104 3.13 -11.69 -10.26
N TYR A 105 3.15 -10.45 -9.77
CA TYR A 105 2.55 -10.02 -8.51
C TYR A 105 1.71 -8.75 -8.74
N PRO A 106 0.57 -8.85 -9.47
CA PRO A 106 -0.29 -7.69 -9.72
C PRO A 106 -0.96 -7.22 -8.44
N ALA A 107 -0.70 -5.98 -8.05
CA ALA A 107 -1.24 -5.37 -6.83
C ALA A 107 -2.32 -4.35 -7.14
N ASP A 108 -3.29 -4.20 -6.23
CA ASP A 108 -4.28 -3.12 -6.30
C ASP A 108 -3.66 -1.79 -5.86
N ILE A 109 -2.70 -1.86 -4.93
CA ILE A 109 -1.99 -0.69 -4.39
C ILE A 109 -0.48 -0.95 -4.39
N VAL A 110 0.29 -0.05 -4.98
CA VAL A 110 1.77 -0.07 -4.93
C VAL A 110 2.25 1.06 -4.02
N LEU A 111 3.07 0.71 -3.03
CA LEU A 111 3.74 1.65 -2.13
C LEU A 111 5.20 1.78 -2.57
N LEU A 112 5.53 2.85 -3.28
CA LEU A 112 6.87 3.08 -3.82
C LEU A 112 7.67 4.00 -2.90
N HIS A 113 8.74 3.47 -2.30
CA HIS A 113 9.72 4.21 -1.52
C HIS A 113 11.13 3.78 -1.92
N ALA A 114 11.82 4.60 -2.66
CA ALA A 114 13.21 4.39 -3.07
C ALA A 114 13.90 5.75 -3.29
N GLY A 115 15.21 5.80 -3.27
CA GLY A 115 15.89 7.06 -3.51
C GLY A 115 17.23 7.18 -2.79
N HIS A 116 17.54 6.24 -1.93
CA HIS A 116 18.91 6.03 -1.45
C HIS A 116 19.74 5.26 -2.50
N ASN A 117 20.98 4.91 -2.13
CA ASN A 117 21.89 4.10 -2.96
C ASN A 117 22.44 4.81 -4.22
N HIS A 118 22.47 6.15 -4.18
CA HIS A 118 23.24 7.02 -5.06
C HIS A 118 24.23 7.88 -4.28
N PHE A 119 25.11 8.57 -4.97
CA PHE A 119 25.99 9.59 -4.42
C PHE A 119 25.62 10.95 -5.01
N ALA A 120 25.75 12.02 -4.22
CA ALA A 120 25.43 13.38 -4.67
C ALA A 120 26.26 13.82 -5.90
N GLU A 121 27.52 13.36 -5.97
CA GLU A 121 28.45 13.63 -7.06
C GLU A 121 27.97 13.10 -8.41
N GLU A 122 27.14 12.07 -8.42
CA GLU A 122 26.53 11.47 -9.62
C GLU A 122 25.44 12.36 -10.22
N LYS A 123 24.98 13.39 -9.49
CA LYS A 123 23.82 14.23 -9.85
C LYS A 123 22.60 13.39 -10.25
N PRO A 124 22.12 12.49 -9.38
CA PRO A 124 21.26 11.38 -9.78
C PRO A 124 19.81 11.78 -10.06
N ILE A 125 19.35 12.96 -9.64
CA ILE A 125 17.93 13.34 -9.63
C ILE A 125 17.24 13.20 -11.00
N PRO A 126 17.82 13.68 -12.14
CA PRO A 126 17.14 13.55 -13.43
C PRO A 126 16.90 12.09 -13.83
N GLY A 127 17.88 11.20 -13.62
CA GLY A 127 17.76 9.77 -13.89
C GLY A 127 16.73 9.09 -13.00
N MET A 128 16.75 9.41 -11.71
CA MET A 128 15.77 8.90 -10.74
C MET A 128 14.34 9.31 -11.10
N ILE A 129 14.07 10.55 -11.44
CA ILE A 129 12.74 11.03 -11.83
C ILE A 129 12.29 10.38 -13.14
N ALA A 130 13.19 10.18 -14.11
CA ALA A 130 12.89 9.43 -15.32
C ALA A 130 12.49 7.98 -15.00
N SER A 131 13.23 7.33 -14.10
CA SER A 131 12.93 5.95 -13.65
C SER A 131 11.62 5.84 -12.88
N TYR A 132 11.28 6.81 -12.01
CA TYR A 132 9.98 6.88 -11.35
C TYR A 132 8.83 6.94 -12.37
N LYS A 133 8.92 7.85 -13.35
CA LYS A 133 7.91 7.96 -14.42
C LYS A 133 7.78 6.68 -15.23
N SER A 134 8.91 6.03 -15.55
CA SER A 134 8.93 4.76 -16.26
C SER A 134 8.26 3.64 -15.44
N ILE A 135 8.56 3.54 -14.13
CA ILE A 135 7.90 2.59 -13.22
C ILE A 135 6.39 2.78 -13.23
N ILE A 136 5.92 4.01 -13.06
CA ILE A 136 4.48 4.34 -13.06
C ILE A 136 3.84 3.89 -14.37
N ASN A 137 4.42 4.27 -15.51
CA ASN A 137 3.89 3.95 -16.82
C ASN A 137 3.83 2.43 -17.07
N LYS A 138 4.87 1.68 -16.68
CA LYS A 138 4.91 0.21 -16.82
C LYS A 138 3.82 -0.47 -15.98
N ILE A 139 3.64 -0.05 -14.75
CA ILE A 139 2.60 -0.59 -13.86
C ILE A 139 1.21 -0.28 -14.41
N GLN A 140 0.95 0.97 -14.79
CA GLN A 140 -0.35 1.41 -15.32
C GLN A 140 -0.67 0.79 -16.68
N ALA A 141 0.33 0.48 -17.50
CA ALA A 141 0.14 -0.25 -18.75
C ALA A 141 -0.37 -1.68 -18.53
N ILE A 142 -0.04 -2.31 -17.40
CA ILE A 142 -0.50 -3.65 -17.03
C ILE A 142 -1.85 -3.58 -16.30
N ASN A 143 -2.01 -2.63 -15.36
CA ASN A 143 -3.23 -2.43 -14.58
C ASN A 143 -3.58 -0.93 -14.53
N PRO A 144 -4.49 -0.45 -15.39
CA PRO A 144 -4.89 0.96 -15.39
C PRO A 144 -5.60 1.43 -14.12
N ASN A 145 -6.11 0.50 -13.30
CA ASN A 145 -6.85 0.80 -12.07
C ASN A 145 -5.98 0.78 -10.81
N VAL A 146 -4.68 0.50 -10.94
CA VAL A 146 -3.75 0.48 -9.81
C VAL A 146 -3.66 1.84 -9.12
N ARG A 147 -3.56 1.82 -7.80
CA ARG A 147 -3.22 3.01 -7.02
C ARG A 147 -1.74 2.97 -6.67
N ILE A 148 -0.99 3.97 -7.10
CA ILE A 148 0.44 4.09 -6.81
C ILE A 148 0.64 5.23 -5.81
N LEU A 149 1.11 4.90 -4.62
CA LEU A 149 1.46 5.85 -3.58
C LEU A 149 2.98 5.98 -3.54
N ILE A 150 3.49 7.17 -3.84
CA ILE A 150 4.92 7.47 -3.87
C ILE A 150 5.27 8.25 -2.61
N ALA A 151 6.15 7.68 -1.79
CA ALA A 151 6.62 8.35 -0.60
C ALA A 151 7.81 9.26 -0.93
N GLN A 152 7.89 10.41 -0.27
CA GLN A 152 9.12 11.17 -0.19
C GLN A 152 10.19 10.36 0.54
N VAL A 153 11.42 10.50 0.10
CA VAL A 153 12.57 9.74 0.64
C VAL A 153 12.96 10.28 2.00
N ILE A 154 13.18 9.38 2.95
CA ILE A 154 13.59 9.73 4.31
C ILE A 154 14.94 10.46 4.27
N PRO A 155 15.09 11.64 4.91
CA PRO A 155 16.38 12.32 5.02
C PRO A 155 17.43 11.44 5.68
N SER A 156 18.67 11.56 5.22
CA SER A 156 19.80 10.82 5.79
C SER A 156 20.84 11.77 6.35
N GLY A 157 21.35 11.44 7.54
CA GLY A 157 22.46 12.17 8.16
C GLY A 157 23.84 11.89 7.55
N LYS A 158 23.96 10.98 6.58
CA LYS A 158 25.26 10.70 5.91
C LYS A 158 25.55 11.72 4.83
N LEU A 159 25.98 12.89 5.23
CA LEU A 159 26.37 13.97 4.31
C LEU A 159 27.88 13.91 3.99
N PRO A 160 28.32 14.35 2.78
CA PRO A 160 27.46 14.92 1.68
C PRO A 160 26.75 13.87 0.82
N LYS A 161 26.98 12.58 1.03
CA LYS A 161 26.49 11.48 0.16
C LYS A 161 25.03 11.65 -0.26
N TYR A 162 24.15 11.96 0.68
CA TYR A 162 22.70 12.05 0.47
C TYR A 162 22.16 13.49 0.47
N SER A 163 23.02 14.48 0.16
CA SER A 163 22.59 15.89 0.12
C SER A 163 21.56 16.20 -0.98
N TYR A 164 21.37 15.32 -1.95
CA TYR A 164 20.40 15.46 -3.03
C TYR A 164 18.96 15.12 -2.60
N ILE A 165 18.73 14.45 -1.46
CA ILE A 165 17.40 13.96 -1.07
C ILE A 165 16.37 15.08 -0.93
N PRO A 166 16.64 16.24 -0.32
CA PRO A 166 15.64 17.32 -0.24
C PRO A 166 15.14 17.75 -1.63
N GLU A 167 16.06 18.01 -2.58
CA GLU A 167 15.71 18.39 -3.95
C GLU A 167 14.98 17.24 -4.68
N LEU A 168 15.39 15.99 -4.49
CA LEU A 168 14.68 14.83 -5.02
C LEU A 168 13.23 14.79 -4.54
N ASN A 169 12.98 15.07 -3.26
CA ASN A 169 11.65 15.08 -2.69
C ASN A 169 10.75 16.17 -3.27
N GLU A 170 11.32 17.35 -3.55
CA GLU A 170 10.61 18.40 -4.28
C GLU A 170 10.22 17.93 -5.68
N LYS A 171 11.15 17.30 -6.41
CA LYS A 171 10.88 16.76 -7.75
C LYS A 171 9.88 15.59 -7.76
N ILE A 172 9.87 14.76 -6.73
CA ILE A 172 8.82 13.74 -6.56
C ILE A 172 7.45 14.39 -6.36
N ALA A 173 7.36 15.43 -5.50
CA ALA A 173 6.10 16.13 -5.26
C ALA A 173 5.58 16.89 -6.50
N GLU A 174 6.49 17.42 -7.34
CA GLU A 174 6.11 18.07 -8.61
C GLU A 174 5.64 17.07 -9.68
N MET A 175 6.00 15.79 -9.54
CA MET A 175 5.72 14.75 -10.55
C MET A 175 4.32 14.16 -10.40
N VAL A 176 3.77 14.13 -9.18
CA VAL A 176 2.47 13.54 -8.82
C VAL A 176 1.41 14.61 -8.66
#